data_b6f50e017e6ed8debac4e30793873534
#
_entry.id   b6f50e017e6ed8debac4e30793873534
#
_cell.length_a   1.000
_cell.length_b   1.000
_cell.length_c   1.000
_cell.angle_alpha   90.00
_cell.angle_beta   90.00
_cell.angle_gamma   90.00
#
_symmetry.space_group_name_H-M   'P 1'
#
loop_
_entity.id
_entity.type
_entity.pdbx_description
1 polymer ?
#
loop_
_entity_poly.entity_id
_entity_poly.type
_entity_poly.pdbx_seq_one_letter_code
_entity_poly.pdbx_strand_id
1 'polypeptide(L)'
;ELLTDVGRNSPAYNPTQRPYAVFDFDNTVSILDVEEQLAIWQLEKMRFNIRPEQMFSVLTAGVPDPSKDLGKEWNNLTVQMVATDAADAYGRLWKAGMVDTGGKKLDLKKVHASPDWQEFATKARWLYDAIGDAYDVSVSYPWVTYWFTGMTPQEVRAMAMEAYTYYAKASQKKDFWKKVTWKSPENYHGASAGQLSIEFNQGITVSPELKELISALHQDGIDVWICSASFIDVIS
;
A
#
# COMPACT_ATOMS: atom_id res chain seq x y z
N GLU A 1 -22.69 11.59 25.92
CA GLU A 1 -23.04 13.01 25.68
C GLU A 1 -23.50 13.20 24.22
N LEU A 2 -22.66 12.97 23.19
CA LEU A 2 -23.05 13.12 21.78
C LEU A 2 -24.35 12.37 21.42
N LEU A 3 -24.45 11.09 21.79
CA LEU A 3 -25.63 10.27 21.48
C LEU A 3 -26.89 10.76 22.21
N THR A 4 -26.72 11.33 23.39
CA THR A 4 -27.82 11.93 24.16
C THR A 4 -28.32 13.22 23.53
N ASP A 5 -27.41 14.00 22.94
CA ASP A 5 -27.71 15.35 22.41
C ASP A 5 -28.32 15.32 21.01
N VAL A 6 -27.86 14.39 20.16
CA VAL A 6 -28.25 14.34 18.73
C VAL A 6 -28.75 12.98 18.26
N GLY A 7 -28.64 11.94 19.06
CA GLY A 7 -29.07 10.57 18.70
C GLY A 7 -30.60 10.42 18.67
N ARG A 8 -31.07 9.26 18.26
CA ARG A 8 -32.48 8.90 18.03
C ARG A 8 -33.41 9.21 19.21
N ASN A 9 -32.91 9.14 20.43
CA ASN A 9 -33.67 9.42 21.66
C ASN A 9 -33.62 10.88 22.08
N SER A 10 -32.92 11.75 21.37
CA SER A 10 -32.86 13.18 21.62
C SER A 10 -34.16 13.87 21.16
N PRO A 11 -34.68 14.86 21.92
CA PRO A 11 -35.76 15.72 21.42
C PRO A 11 -35.41 16.50 20.15
N ALA A 12 -34.13 16.70 19.87
CA ALA A 12 -33.65 17.39 18.68
C ALA A 12 -33.50 16.47 17.46
N TYR A 13 -33.69 15.15 17.60
CA TYR A 13 -33.51 14.21 16.50
C TYR A 13 -34.57 14.40 15.40
N ASN A 14 -34.09 14.56 14.16
CA ASN A 14 -34.95 14.64 12.99
C ASN A 14 -34.64 13.45 12.03
N PRO A 15 -35.54 12.49 11.84
CA PRO A 15 -35.29 11.33 10.98
C PRO A 15 -35.17 11.67 9.49
N THR A 16 -35.65 12.86 9.06
CA THR A 16 -35.52 13.33 7.66
C THR A 16 -34.26 14.16 7.42
N GLN A 17 -33.60 14.61 8.49
CA GLN A 17 -32.32 15.31 8.49
C GLN A 17 -31.43 14.71 9.57
N ARG A 18 -31.04 13.46 9.34
CA ARG A 18 -30.27 12.70 10.32
C ARG A 18 -28.91 13.37 10.57
N PRO A 19 -28.48 13.41 11.84
CA PRO A 19 -27.12 13.82 12.13
C PRO A 19 -26.13 12.86 11.48
N TYR A 20 -24.92 13.34 11.20
CA TYR A 20 -23.89 12.49 10.62
C TYR A 20 -22.53 12.72 11.29
N ALA A 21 -21.70 11.71 11.22
CA ALA A 21 -20.28 11.75 11.57
C ALA A 21 -19.44 11.41 10.34
N VAL A 22 -18.34 12.13 10.16
CA VAL A 22 -17.40 11.89 9.05
C VAL A 22 -16.08 11.45 9.66
N PHE A 23 -15.56 10.34 9.20
CA PHE A 23 -14.26 9.82 9.59
C PHE A 23 -13.31 9.83 8.39
N ASP A 24 -12.07 10.20 8.63
CA ASP A 24 -10.96 9.84 7.76
C ASP A 24 -10.74 8.32 7.84
N PHE A 25 -10.09 7.72 6.84
CA PHE A 25 -9.94 6.27 6.80
C PHE A 25 -8.57 5.81 7.26
N ASP A 26 -7.51 6.24 6.59
CA ASP A 26 -6.15 5.77 6.84
C ASP A 26 -5.61 6.27 8.18
N ASN A 27 -5.09 5.37 9.01
CA ASN A 27 -4.64 5.65 10.37
C ASN A 27 -5.70 6.31 11.29
N THR A 28 -6.95 6.33 10.86
CA THR A 28 -8.12 6.82 11.64
C THR A 28 -9.12 5.69 11.86
N VAL A 29 -9.77 5.19 10.80
CA VAL A 29 -10.64 4.00 10.85
C VAL A 29 -9.81 2.73 10.73
N SER A 30 -8.87 2.69 9.82
CA SER A 30 -7.90 1.61 9.72
C SER A 30 -6.65 1.90 10.57
N ILE A 31 -6.07 0.85 11.14
CA ILE A 31 -4.69 0.86 11.64
C ILE A 31 -3.81 0.59 10.42
N LEU A 32 -2.89 1.50 10.14
CA LEU A 32 -2.06 1.63 8.94
C LEU A 32 -2.84 2.09 7.70
N ASP A 33 -2.08 2.55 6.71
CA ASP A 33 -2.55 3.09 5.44
C ASP A 33 -2.92 1.97 4.46
N VAL A 34 -4.11 2.06 3.85
CA VAL A 34 -4.62 0.98 2.98
C VAL A 34 -3.89 0.88 1.65
N GLU A 35 -3.48 2.01 1.07
CA GLU A 35 -2.74 2.00 -0.20
C GLU A 35 -1.32 1.48 -0.02
N GLU A 36 -0.63 1.91 1.04
CA GLU A 36 0.68 1.37 1.40
C GLU A 36 0.62 -0.14 1.63
N GLN A 37 -0.36 -0.61 2.40
CA GLN A 37 -0.52 -2.03 2.68
C GLN A 37 -0.90 -2.84 1.44
N LEU A 38 -1.68 -2.27 0.54
CA LEU A 38 -1.98 -2.88 -0.76
C LEU A 38 -0.72 -2.98 -1.63
N ALA A 39 0.10 -1.92 -1.67
CA ALA A 39 1.38 -1.94 -2.38
C ALA A 39 2.34 -3.00 -1.83
N ILE A 40 2.47 -3.14 -0.50
CA ILE A 40 3.24 -4.20 0.15
C ILE A 40 2.70 -5.59 -0.26
N TRP A 41 1.38 -5.76 -0.25
CA TRP A 41 0.74 -7.00 -0.66
C TRP A 41 1.01 -7.33 -2.13
N GLN A 42 0.97 -6.33 -3.04
CA GLN A 42 1.35 -6.51 -4.45
C GLN A 42 2.78 -7.03 -4.60
N LEU A 43 3.73 -6.46 -3.87
CA LEU A 43 5.12 -6.91 -3.86
C LEU A 43 5.26 -8.33 -3.34
N GLU A 44 4.56 -8.69 -2.26
CA GLU A 44 4.58 -10.05 -1.72
C GLU A 44 3.95 -11.08 -2.66
N LYS A 45 2.87 -10.71 -3.34
CA LYS A 45 2.16 -11.61 -4.26
C LYS A 45 2.69 -11.54 -5.69
N MET A 46 3.57 -10.59 -5.98
CA MET A 46 4.04 -10.29 -7.34
C MET A 46 2.88 -10.06 -8.32
N ARG A 47 1.83 -9.35 -7.84
CA ARG A 47 0.61 -9.09 -8.59
C ARG A 47 0.74 -7.79 -9.40
N PHE A 48 1.16 -7.92 -10.67
CA PHE A 48 1.41 -6.79 -11.55
C PHE A 48 1.01 -7.11 -12.99
N ASN A 49 0.29 -6.21 -13.66
CA ASN A 49 -0.02 -6.28 -15.09
C ASN A 49 0.97 -5.45 -15.94
N ILE A 50 2.08 -4.99 -15.33
CA ILE A 50 3.09 -4.15 -15.94
C ILE A 50 4.05 -5.02 -16.72
N ARG A 51 4.30 -4.69 -18.01
CA ARG A 51 5.32 -5.37 -18.79
C ARG A 51 6.73 -4.95 -18.35
N PRO A 52 7.76 -5.81 -18.50
CA PRO A 52 9.12 -5.48 -18.08
C PRO A 52 9.64 -4.14 -18.63
N GLU A 53 9.37 -3.85 -19.89
CA GLU A 53 9.80 -2.61 -20.56
C GLU A 53 9.13 -1.35 -20.03
N GLN A 54 8.06 -1.47 -19.29
CA GLN A 54 7.30 -0.37 -18.67
C GLN A 54 7.71 -0.12 -17.21
N MET A 55 8.32 -1.11 -16.53
CA MET A 55 8.52 -1.07 -15.08
C MET A 55 9.36 0.14 -14.66
N PHE A 56 10.44 0.45 -15.38
CA PHE A 56 11.25 1.65 -15.09
C PHE A 56 10.41 2.93 -15.16
N SER A 57 9.61 3.08 -16.22
CA SER A 57 8.74 4.26 -16.39
C SER A 57 7.68 4.35 -15.30
N VAL A 58 7.16 3.22 -14.82
CA VAL A 58 6.21 3.18 -13.71
C VAL A 58 6.89 3.58 -12.39
N LEU A 59 8.09 3.07 -12.12
CA LEU A 59 8.83 3.40 -10.90
C LEU A 59 9.36 4.83 -10.85
N THR A 60 9.40 5.53 -11.97
CA THR A 60 9.81 6.95 -12.05
C THR A 60 8.63 7.89 -12.32
N ALA A 61 7.42 7.35 -12.51
CA ALA A 61 6.23 8.15 -12.82
C ALA A 61 5.90 9.14 -11.69
N GLY A 62 5.52 10.36 -12.04
CA GLY A 62 5.14 11.40 -11.09
C GLY A 62 6.29 12.01 -10.29
N VAL A 63 7.50 11.46 -10.37
CA VAL A 63 8.68 12.04 -9.69
C VAL A 63 9.21 13.23 -10.51
N PRO A 64 9.31 14.43 -9.91
CA PRO A 64 9.66 15.64 -10.66
C PRO A 64 11.05 15.60 -11.29
N ASP A 65 12.03 15.04 -10.59
CA ASP A 65 13.41 14.85 -11.07
C ASP A 65 13.98 13.53 -10.54
N PRO A 66 13.83 12.41 -11.28
CA PRO A 66 14.37 11.12 -10.87
C PRO A 66 15.90 11.07 -10.73
N SER A 67 16.63 12.05 -11.28
CA SER A 67 18.10 12.14 -11.20
C SER A 67 18.61 12.91 -9.99
N LYS A 68 17.69 13.58 -9.24
CA LYS A 68 18.05 14.31 -8.02
C LYS A 68 18.62 13.38 -6.96
N ASP A 69 19.73 13.83 -6.31
CA ASP A 69 20.28 13.19 -5.12
C ASP A 69 19.25 13.28 -3.97
N LEU A 70 18.90 12.14 -3.39
CA LEU A 70 17.92 12.02 -2.31
C LEU A 70 18.49 12.36 -0.93
N GLY A 71 19.79 12.65 -0.85
CA GLY A 71 20.47 13.06 0.38
C GLY A 71 21.10 11.90 1.14
N LYS A 72 21.83 12.27 2.21
CA LYS A 72 22.63 11.32 3.01
C LYS A 72 21.78 10.24 3.69
N GLU A 73 20.58 10.57 4.11
CA GLU A 73 19.65 9.63 4.75
C GLU A 73 19.25 8.50 3.79
N TRP A 74 19.29 8.80 2.49
CA TRP A 74 19.02 7.87 1.40
C TRP A 74 20.29 7.49 0.61
N ASN A 75 21.45 7.46 1.31
CA ASN A 75 22.76 7.03 0.79
C ASN A 75 23.25 7.86 -0.43
N ASN A 76 22.78 9.09 -0.61
CA ASN A 76 23.00 9.94 -1.78
C ASN A 76 22.66 9.23 -3.11
N LEU A 77 21.69 8.35 -3.09
CA LEU A 77 21.17 7.69 -4.28
C LEU A 77 20.14 8.57 -4.99
N THR A 78 19.80 8.18 -6.21
CA THR A 78 18.72 8.81 -6.99
C THR A 78 17.59 7.82 -7.22
N VAL A 79 16.38 8.32 -7.44
CA VAL A 79 15.24 7.47 -7.85
C VAL A 79 15.60 6.69 -9.13
N GLN A 80 16.27 7.33 -10.07
CA GLN A 80 16.69 6.72 -11.33
C GLN A 80 17.58 5.49 -11.12
N MET A 81 18.60 5.58 -10.25
CA MET A 81 19.50 4.46 -9.94
C MET A 81 18.74 3.28 -9.36
N VAL A 82 17.95 3.53 -8.31
CA VAL A 82 17.22 2.48 -7.60
C VAL A 82 16.12 1.87 -8.47
N ALA A 83 15.41 2.70 -9.24
CA ALA A 83 14.37 2.23 -10.17
C ALA A 83 14.96 1.40 -11.33
N THR A 84 16.15 1.72 -11.82
CA THR A 84 16.86 0.92 -12.84
C THR A 84 17.13 -0.50 -12.32
N ASP A 85 17.74 -0.59 -11.16
CA ASP A 85 18.06 -1.89 -10.55
C ASP A 85 16.80 -2.72 -10.27
N ALA A 86 15.75 -2.07 -9.73
CA ALA A 86 14.47 -2.72 -9.47
C ALA A 86 13.78 -3.21 -10.76
N ALA A 87 13.77 -2.39 -11.80
CA ALA A 87 13.17 -2.76 -13.08
C ALA A 87 13.91 -3.93 -13.76
N ASP A 88 15.23 -3.96 -13.66
CA ASP A 88 16.05 -5.07 -14.14
C ASP A 88 15.76 -6.38 -13.41
N ALA A 89 15.61 -6.32 -12.09
CA ALA A 89 15.22 -7.47 -11.28
C ALA A 89 13.80 -7.95 -11.63
N TYR A 90 12.86 -7.04 -11.80
CA TYR A 90 11.52 -7.36 -12.26
C TYR A 90 11.51 -8.05 -13.62
N GLY A 91 12.32 -7.59 -14.56
CA GLY A 91 12.48 -8.23 -15.86
C GLY A 91 12.95 -9.69 -15.78
N ARG A 92 13.83 -10.02 -14.81
CA ARG A 92 14.26 -11.40 -14.55
C ARG A 92 13.15 -12.23 -13.92
N LEU A 93 12.40 -11.68 -12.96
CA LEU A 93 11.22 -12.32 -12.38
C LEU A 93 10.16 -12.65 -13.42
N TRP A 94 9.91 -11.70 -14.34
CA TRP A 94 8.97 -11.91 -15.46
C TRP A 94 9.41 -13.07 -16.35
N LYS A 95 10.68 -13.10 -16.78
CA LYS A 95 11.25 -14.18 -17.59
C LYS A 95 11.20 -15.53 -16.87
N ALA A 96 11.38 -15.55 -15.54
CA ALA A 96 11.28 -16.74 -14.72
C ALA A 96 9.82 -17.19 -14.46
N GLY A 97 8.84 -16.43 -14.94
CA GLY A 97 7.42 -16.70 -14.71
C GLY A 97 6.98 -16.51 -13.27
N MET A 98 7.66 -15.64 -12.51
CA MET A 98 7.42 -15.33 -11.10
C MET A 98 6.58 -14.06 -10.90
N VAL A 99 5.90 -13.58 -11.93
CA VAL A 99 4.95 -12.45 -11.85
C VAL A 99 3.54 -12.99 -12.11
N ASP A 100 2.60 -12.60 -11.26
CA ASP A 100 1.18 -12.88 -11.44
C ASP A 100 0.50 -11.73 -12.19
N THR A 101 0.10 -11.97 -13.42
CA THR A 101 -0.58 -11.01 -14.30
C THR A 101 -2.10 -11.16 -14.28
N GLY A 102 -2.65 -11.75 -13.23
CA GLY A 102 -4.10 -11.91 -13.11
C GLY A 102 -4.56 -13.37 -13.01
N GLY A 103 -4.42 -13.96 -11.82
CA GLY A 103 -4.94 -15.29 -11.51
C GLY A 103 -3.96 -16.43 -11.66
N LYS A 104 -2.68 -16.16 -11.89
CA LYS A 104 -1.64 -17.18 -11.86
C LYS A 104 -1.28 -17.54 -10.43
N LYS A 105 -1.43 -18.81 -10.06
CA LYS A 105 -0.98 -19.29 -8.75
C LYS A 105 0.55 -19.46 -8.76
N LEU A 106 1.26 -18.58 -8.03
CA LEU A 106 2.71 -18.67 -7.86
C LEU A 106 3.08 -19.52 -6.64
N ASP A 107 4.23 -20.17 -6.71
CA ASP A 107 4.92 -20.71 -5.52
C ASP A 107 5.64 -19.55 -4.81
N LEU A 108 4.95 -18.92 -3.87
CA LEU A 108 5.48 -17.75 -3.16
C LEU A 108 6.73 -18.05 -2.35
N LYS A 109 6.93 -19.29 -1.87
CA LYS A 109 8.17 -19.68 -1.18
C LYS A 109 9.36 -19.59 -2.14
N LYS A 110 9.18 -20.08 -3.36
CA LYS A 110 10.21 -20.01 -4.41
C LYS A 110 10.44 -18.56 -4.85
N VAL A 111 9.37 -17.77 -4.99
CA VAL A 111 9.46 -16.35 -5.34
C VAL A 111 10.27 -15.59 -4.30
N HIS A 112 9.91 -15.67 -3.02
CA HIS A 112 10.56 -14.92 -1.94
C HIS A 112 12.01 -15.40 -1.67
N ALA A 113 12.34 -16.63 -2.02
CA ALA A 113 13.71 -17.12 -1.96
C ALA A 113 14.59 -16.63 -3.13
N SER A 114 13.98 -16.05 -4.17
CA SER A 114 14.73 -15.54 -5.33
C SER A 114 15.46 -14.24 -4.97
N PRO A 115 16.76 -14.14 -5.30
CA PRO A 115 17.48 -12.87 -5.20
C PRO A 115 16.83 -11.74 -6.04
N ASP A 116 16.20 -12.09 -7.16
CA ASP A 116 15.49 -11.13 -8.01
C ASP A 116 14.29 -10.51 -7.28
N TRP A 117 13.54 -11.31 -6.51
CA TRP A 117 12.44 -10.78 -5.70
C TRP A 117 12.95 -9.91 -4.56
N GLN A 118 13.99 -10.35 -3.86
CA GLN A 118 14.59 -9.57 -2.77
C GLN A 118 15.08 -8.21 -3.27
N GLU A 119 15.69 -8.17 -4.45
CA GLU A 119 16.13 -6.94 -5.09
C GLU A 119 14.96 -6.04 -5.47
N PHE A 120 14.00 -6.56 -6.23
CA PHE A 120 12.86 -5.80 -6.72
C PHE A 120 11.99 -5.27 -5.56
N ALA A 121 11.55 -6.17 -4.68
CA ALA A 121 10.61 -5.81 -3.62
C ALA A 121 11.24 -4.83 -2.61
N THR A 122 12.49 -5.06 -2.21
CA THR A 122 13.19 -4.16 -1.29
C THR A 122 13.35 -2.76 -1.90
N LYS A 123 13.81 -2.68 -3.16
CA LYS A 123 14.08 -1.39 -3.80
C LYS A 123 12.80 -0.64 -4.13
N ALA A 124 11.74 -1.32 -4.57
CA ALA A 124 10.45 -0.69 -4.80
C ALA A 124 9.84 -0.14 -3.50
N ARG A 125 9.91 -0.90 -2.40
CA ARG A 125 9.44 -0.42 -1.08
C ARG A 125 10.30 0.71 -0.53
N TRP A 126 11.62 0.64 -0.71
CA TRP A 126 12.55 1.69 -0.32
C TRP A 126 12.27 3.01 -1.05
N LEU A 127 11.96 2.94 -2.36
CA LEU A 127 11.61 4.12 -3.16
C LEU A 127 10.37 4.84 -2.63
N TYR A 128 9.38 4.13 -2.11
CA TYR A 128 8.17 4.76 -1.54
C TYR A 128 8.52 5.74 -0.42
N ASP A 129 9.32 5.32 0.56
CA ASP A 129 9.72 6.17 1.67
C ASP A 129 10.67 7.28 1.22
N ALA A 130 11.65 6.95 0.38
CA ALA A 130 12.63 7.92 -0.11
C ALA A 130 12.00 9.03 -0.96
N ILE A 131 11.00 8.72 -1.78
CA ILE A 131 10.25 9.71 -2.56
C ILE A 131 9.42 10.59 -1.63
N GLY A 132 8.76 10.03 -0.62
CA GLY A 132 7.99 10.79 0.35
C GLY A 132 8.82 11.80 1.13
N ASP A 133 9.99 11.37 1.59
CA ASP A 133 10.90 12.25 2.35
C ASP A 133 11.56 13.32 1.46
N ALA A 134 11.99 12.95 0.26
CA ALA A 134 12.79 13.83 -0.58
C ALA A 134 11.98 14.85 -1.40
N TYR A 135 10.72 14.54 -1.69
CA TYR A 135 9.86 15.39 -2.52
C TYR A 135 8.64 15.91 -1.77
N ASP A 136 7.81 15.07 -1.24
CA ASP A 136 6.62 15.34 -0.44
C ASP A 136 5.65 14.16 -0.53
N VAL A 137 4.74 14.05 0.43
CA VAL A 137 3.68 13.02 0.43
C VAL A 137 2.71 13.16 -0.76
N SER A 138 2.54 14.36 -1.30
CA SER A 138 1.75 14.60 -2.52
C SER A 138 2.34 13.92 -3.77
N VAL A 139 3.62 13.54 -3.73
CA VAL A 139 4.27 12.75 -4.78
C VAL A 139 4.22 11.26 -4.45
N SER A 140 4.54 10.87 -3.22
CA SER A 140 4.64 9.45 -2.84
C SER A 140 3.29 8.74 -2.75
N TYR A 141 2.24 9.40 -2.28
CA TYR A 141 0.91 8.77 -2.18
C TYR A 141 0.34 8.38 -3.55
N PRO A 142 0.28 9.26 -4.55
CA PRO A 142 -0.15 8.85 -5.88
C PRO A 142 0.81 7.87 -6.56
N TRP A 143 2.07 7.82 -6.14
CA TRP A 143 3.09 7.02 -6.80
C TRP A 143 2.78 5.52 -6.79
N VAL A 144 2.25 4.98 -5.71
CA VAL A 144 1.87 3.56 -5.64
C VAL A 144 0.70 3.22 -6.56
N THR A 145 -0.14 4.21 -6.92
CA THR A 145 -1.25 3.98 -7.84
C THR A 145 -0.80 3.71 -9.29
N TYR A 146 0.40 4.18 -9.69
CA TYR A 146 0.98 3.82 -10.97
C TYR A 146 1.28 2.32 -11.09
N TRP A 147 1.38 1.60 -9.97
CA TRP A 147 1.57 0.15 -9.95
C TRP A 147 0.33 -0.63 -10.42
N PHE A 148 -0.83 0.04 -10.53
CA PHE A 148 -2.05 -0.50 -11.14
C PHE A 148 -2.04 -0.43 -12.68
N THR A 149 -0.93 0.06 -13.29
CA THR A 149 -0.78 0.10 -14.74
C THR A 149 -1.12 -1.25 -15.38
N GLY A 150 -2.00 -1.21 -16.39
CA GLY A 150 -2.47 -2.41 -17.08
C GLY A 150 -3.63 -3.14 -16.38
N MET A 151 -4.14 -2.63 -15.26
CA MET A 151 -5.32 -3.13 -14.56
C MET A 151 -6.55 -2.26 -14.86
N THR A 152 -7.70 -2.89 -14.92
CA THR A 152 -9.00 -2.20 -14.90
C THR A 152 -9.37 -1.80 -13.48
N PRO A 153 -10.28 -0.81 -13.27
CA PRO A 153 -10.81 -0.48 -11.95
C PRO A 153 -11.36 -1.70 -11.19
N GLN A 154 -12.03 -2.61 -11.88
CA GLN A 154 -12.57 -3.83 -11.30
C GLN A 154 -11.48 -4.78 -10.80
N GLU A 155 -10.37 -4.90 -11.54
CA GLU A 155 -9.22 -5.71 -11.11
C GLU A 155 -8.53 -5.09 -9.89
N VAL A 156 -8.42 -3.75 -9.82
CA VAL A 156 -7.88 -3.05 -8.64
C VAL A 156 -8.75 -3.30 -7.42
N ARG A 157 -10.08 -3.13 -7.53
CA ARG A 157 -11.02 -3.42 -6.42
C ARG A 157 -10.94 -4.87 -5.96
N ALA A 158 -10.90 -5.82 -6.89
CA ALA A 158 -10.77 -7.24 -6.56
C ALA A 158 -9.47 -7.52 -5.81
N MET A 159 -8.37 -6.94 -6.27
CA MET A 159 -7.06 -7.06 -5.63
C MET A 159 -7.03 -6.43 -4.23
N ALA A 160 -7.61 -5.24 -4.06
CA ALA A 160 -7.74 -4.58 -2.76
C ALA A 160 -8.56 -5.45 -1.78
N MET A 161 -9.68 -6.00 -2.22
CA MET A 161 -10.51 -6.90 -1.42
C MET A 161 -9.76 -8.19 -1.03
N GLU A 162 -8.96 -8.77 -1.93
CA GLU A 162 -8.09 -9.91 -1.62
C GLU A 162 -7.05 -9.55 -0.54
N ALA A 163 -6.40 -8.40 -0.67
CA ALA A 163 -5.40 -7.91 0.29
C ALA A 163 -6.03 -7.69 1.68
N TYR A 164 -7.16 -7.01 1.74
CA TYR A 164 -7.84 -6.73 3.02
C TYR A 164 -8.36 -8.01 3.69
N THR A 165 -8.90 -8.94 2.89
CA THR A 165 -9.31 -10.24 3.40
C THR A 165 -8.12 -11.03 3.97
N TYR A 166 -6.96 -10.95 3.31
CA TYR A 166 -5.73 -11.58 3.79
C TYR A 166 -5.29 -10.98 5.14
N TYR A 167 -5.22 -9.66 5.24
CA TYR A 167 -4.82 -8.98 6.47
C TYR A 167 -5.85 -9.14 7.59
N ALA A 168 -7.15 -9.07 7.31
CA ALA A 168 -8.20 -9.29 8.29
C ALA A 168 -8.12 -10.70 8.93
N LYS A 169 -7.79 -11.72 8.15
CA LYS A 169 -7.54 -13.08 8.68
C LYS A 169 -6.26 -13.15 9.53
N ALA A 170 -5.22 -12.43 9.14
CA ALA A 170 -3.98 -12.37 9.91
C ALA A 170 -4.17 -11.61 11.24
N SER A 171 -4.97 -10.55 11.26
CA SER A 171 -5.25 -9.73 12.45
C SER A 171 -6.10 -10.44 13.52
N GLN A 172 -6.74 -11.55 13.19
CA GLN A 172 -7.41 -12.41 14.19
C GLN A 172 -6.41 -13.11 15.13
N LYS A 173 -5.13 -13.10 14.79
CA LYS A 173 -4.02 -13.45 15.67
C LYS A 173 -3.59 -12.20 16.42
N LYS A 174 -3.08 -12.31 17.64
CA LYS A 174 -2.79 -11.22 18.60
C LYS A 174 -2.05 -9.98 18.08
N ASP A 175 -1.39 -10.06 16.92
CA ASP A 175 -0.60 -8.97 16.36
C ASP A 175 -1.34 -8.37 15.16
N PHE A 176 -1.94 -7.21 15.37
CA PHE A 176 -2.66 -6.46 14.32
C PHE A 176 -1.74 -6.02 13.18
N TRP A 177 -0.47 -5.83 13.47
CA TRP A 177 0.59 -5.50 12.54
C TRP A 177 1.91 -6.07 13.05
N LYS A 178 2.87 -6.19 12.17
CA LYS A 178 4.22 -6.64 12.49
C LYS A 178 5.25 -5.73 11.82
N LYS A 179 6.38 -5.54 12.49
CA LYS A 179 7.55 -4.92 11.90
C LYS A 179 8.24 -5.92 10.98
N VAL A 180 8.54 -5.49 9.76
CA VAL A 180 9.17 -6.30 8.71
C VAL A 180 10.40 -5.57 8.20
N THR A 181 11.48 -6.29 7.97
CA THR A 181 12.67 -5.78 7.31
C THR A 181 12.91 -6.57 6.04
N TRP A 182 12.98 -5.88 4.92
CA TRP A 182 13.46 -6.44 3.67
C TRP A 182 14.87 -5.96 3.39
N LYS A 183 15.67 -6.83 2.78
CA LYS A 183 17.05 -6.54 2.41
C LYS A 183 17.33 -7.10 1.02
N SER A 184 17.90 -6.26 0.16
CA SER A 184 18.31 -6.69 -1.17
C SER A 184 19.67 -7.44 -1.09
N PRO A 185 19.99 -8.29 -2.08
CA PRO A 185 21.22 -9.07 -2.07
C PRO A 185 22.47 -8.19 -2.17
N GLU A 186 23.59 -8.68 -1.64
CA GLU A 186 24.91 -8.08 -1.91
C GLU A 186 25.38 -8.39 -3.34
N ASN A 187 26.08 -7.46 -3.96
CA ASN A 187 26.71 -7.63 -5.27
C ASN A 187 25.77 -8.17 -6.37
N TYR A 188 24.50 -7.76 -6.31
CA TYR A 188 23.47 -8.23 -7.22
C TYR A 188 23.69 -7.70 -8.63
N HIS A 189 24.12 -8.55 -9.56
CA HIS A 189 24.26 -8.29 -11.01
C HIS A 189 24.86 -6.92 -11.38
N GLY A 190 25.71 -6.34 -10.54
CA GLY A 190 26.29 -5.02 -10.77
C GLY A 190 25.31 -3.87 -10.53
N ALA A 191 24.28 -4.06 -9.74
CA ALA A 191 23.30 -3.05 -9.37
C ALA A 191 23.97 -1.77 -8.84
N SER A 192 23.62 -0.62 -9.40
CA SER A 192 24.30 0.64 -9.15
C SER A 192 23.98 1.26 -7.80
N ALA A 193 22.80 0.98 -7.26
CA ALA A 193 22.40 1.41 -5.91
C ALA A 193 22.95 0.51 -4.80
N GLY A 194 23.61 -0.60 -5.14
CA GLY A 194 24.13 -1.56 -4.17
C GLY A 194 23.05 -2.24 -3.34
N GLN A 195 23.46 -2.77 -2.18
CA GLN A 195 22.54 -3.41 -1.25
C GLN A 195 21.76 -2.36 -0.45
N LEU A 196 20.43 -2.49 -0.43
CA LEU A 196 19.54 -1.65 0.36
C LEU A 196 18.79 -2.48 1.41
N SER A 197 18.31 -1.81 2.45
CA SER A 197 17.44 -2.39 3.47
C SER A 197 16.36 -1.39 3.81
N ILE A 198 15.15 -1.88 4.05
CA ILE A 198 14.01 -1.06 4.45
C ILE A 198 13.21 -1.77 5.54
N GLU A 199 12.83 -1.03 6.56
CA GLU A 199 11.99 -1.50 7.66
C GLU A 199 10.64 -0.78 7.59
N PHE A 200 9.54 -1.53 7.72
CA PHE A 200 8.20 -0.98 7.66
C PHE A 200 7.22 -1.82 8.49
N ASN A 201 6.05 -1.26 8.78
CA ASN A 201 4.97 -1.98 9.44
C ASN A 201 4.07 -2.63 8.39
N GLN A 202 3.70 -3.90 8.60
CA GLN A 202 2.85 -4.66 7.72
C GLN A 202 1.62 -5.18 8.47
N GLY A 203 0.45 -4.92 7.93
CA GLY A 203 -0.84 -5.36 8.45
C GLY A 203 -1.89 -4.29 8.23
N ILE A 204 -3.15 -4.64 8.39
CA ILE A 204 -4.26 -3.70 8.41
C ILE A 204 -5.39 -4.28 9.24
N THR A 205 -6.02 -3.46 10.05
CA THR A 205 -7.20 -3.84 10.80
C THR A 205 -8.01 -2.62 11.20
N VAL A 206 -9.25 -2.85 11.60
CA VAL A 206 -10.09 -1.86 12.29
C VAL A 206 -10.23 -2.33 13.73
N SER A 207 -9.95 -1.45 14.70
CA SER A 207 -10.01 -1.82 16.11
C SER A 207 -11.42 -2.24 16.53
N PRO A 208 -11.56 -3.14 17.53
CA PRO A 208 -12.86 -3.49 18.08
C PRO A 208 -13.63 -2.27 18.59
N GLU A 209 -12.94 -1.34 19.26
CA GLU A 209 -13.52 -0.13 19.83
C GLU A 209 -14.14 0.77 18.78
N LEU A 210 -13.47 0.91 17.64
CA LEU A 210 -13.97 1.72 16.53
C LEU A 210 -15.17 1.06 15.85
N LYS A 211 -15.17 -0.27 15.73
CA LYS A 211 -16.35 -1.02 15.24
C LYS A 211 -17.54 -0.84 16.17
N GLU A 212 -17.33 -0.87 17.49
CA GLU A 212 -18.37 -0.61 18.49
C GLU A 212 -18.88 0.83 18.40
N LEU A 213 -17.99 1.82 18.26
CA LEU A 213 -18.36 3.23 18.07
C LEU A 213 -19.23 3.43 16.83
N ILE A 214 -18.80 2.94 15.68
CA ILE A 214 -19.56 3.06 14.42
C ILE A 214 -20.92 2.36 14.55
N SER A 215 -20.94 1.19 15.20
CA SER A 215 -22.19 0.45 15.45
C SER A 215 -23.15 1.23 16.35
N ALA A 216 -22.64 1.85 17.42
CA ALA A 216 -23.44 2.68 18.32
C ALA A 216 -24.01 3.91 17.61
N LEU A 217 -23.20 4.59 16.77
CA LEU A 217 -23.65 5.73 15.97
C LEU A 217 -24.82 5.33 15.06
N HIS A 218 -24.69 4.23 14.32
CA HIS A 218 -25.76 3.72 13.46
C HIS A 218 -27.03 3.35 14.24
N GLN A 219 -26.89 2.70 15.39
CA GLN A 219 -28.03 2.32 16.25
C GLN A 219 -28.78 3.55 16.76
N ASP A 220 -28.08 4.64 17.03
CA ASP A 220 -28.67 5.91 17.45
C ASP A 220 -29.09 6.82 16.30
N GLY A 221 -29.12 6.30 15.07
CA GLY A 221 -29.64 7.00 13.92
C GLY A 221 -28.71 8.08 13.35
N ILE A 222 -27.42 8.01 13.67
CA ILE A 222 -26.38 8.89 13.15
C ILE A 222 -25.78 8.22 11.91
N ASP A 223 -25.77 8.91 10.79
CA ASP A 223 -25.13 8.41 9.56
C ASP A 223 -23.62 8.55 9.67
N VAL A 224 -22.90 7.51 9.23
CA VAL A 224 -21.43 7.50 9.23
C VAL A 224 -20.94 7.55 7.80
N TRP A 225 -20.08 8.51 7.53
CA TRP A 225 -19.43 8.71 6.24
C TRP A 225 -17.92 8.54 6.38
N ILE A 226 -17.31 7.96 5.36
CA ILE A 226 -15.85 7.90 5.22
C ILE A 226 -15.45 8.96 4.20
N CYS A 227 -14.48 9.80 4.59
CA CYS A 227 -13.82 10.76 3.71
C CYS A 227 -12.33 10.44 3.69
N SER A 228 -11.84 9.87 2.60
CA SER A 228 -10.46 9.44 2.46
C SER A 228 -9.82 10.08 1.24
N ALA A 229 -8.51 10.32 1.30
CA ALA A 229 -7.69 10.74 0.17
C ALA A 229 -7.20 9.55 -0.67
N SER A 230 -7.41 8.31 -0.21
CA SER A 230 -7.03 7.11 -0.93
C SER A 230 -7.76 6.95 -2.26
N PHE A 231 -7.12 6.26 -3.21
CA PHE A 231 -7.69 6.00 -4.53
C PHE A 231 -9.03 5.27 -4.41
N ILE A 232 -10.07 5.79 -5.07
CA ILE A 232 -11.46 5.34 -4.86
C ILE A 232 -11.65 3.84 -5.09
N ASP A 233 -10.94 3.24 -6.03
CA ASP A 233 -11.06 1.82 -6.33
C ASP A 233 -10.35 0.92 -5.29
N VAL A 234 -9.62 1.51 -4.35
CA VAL A 234 -8.98 0.82 -3.23
C VAL A 234 -9.90 0.74 -2.01
N ILE A 235 -10.72 1.77 -1.78
CA ILE A 235 -11.56 1.89 -0.58
C ILE A 235 -13.07 1.70 -0.81
N SER A 236 -13.51 1.57 -2.06
CA SER A 236 -14.94 1.50 -2.42
C SER A 236 -15.55 0.10 -2.39
#